data_12205a65916de70ffb47a68f079a7c98
#
_entry.id   12205a65916de70ffb47a68f079a7c98
#
_cell.length_a   1.000
_cell.length_b   1.000
_cell.length_c   1.000
_cell.angle_alpha   90.00
_cell.angle_beta   90.00
_cell.angle_gamma   90.00
#
_symmetry.space_group_name_H-M   'P 1'
#
loop_
_entity.id
_entity.type
_entity.pdbx_description
1 polymer ?
#
loop_
_entity_poly.entity_id
_entity_poly.type
_entity_poly.pdbx_seq_one_letter_code
_entity_poly.pdbx_strand_id
1 'polypeptide(L)'
;LQQESSSPGERRFNIDLLRADEDIDGLIEALRSDNGLTRQRAALALGDLGEARXTEPLIRALGDPMTAVREAAADSLAMLGSAAVGPLVELIESPEASGRYEEPGAPGGTVTVTGPGGQTWEIETRRDLRRVYAAAILGEIGDPAAVKPLVGALRDASDDLRCHAAGALAKFGSEAVEPLTAMLADPDPEVRIVAAGVLGDTSDPAAVEPLVAALRDKNPDVRGAAGGALFRVGDAAVEPLIAATKDADRNVRLYAAGALKYIGNPRAIDALQELARSGDTEERSVAEDAIEKIRMVRGEAAPEPSAPTSR
;
A
#
# COMPACT_ATOMS: atom_id res chain seq x y z
N LEU A 1 46.95 -28.69 12.02
CA LEU A 1 45.65 -29.27 12.36
C LEU A 1 45.14 -28.60 13.63
N GLN A 2 44.49 -27.44 13.47
CA GLN A 2 43.77 -26.77 14.57
C GLN A 2 42.38 -27.38 14.60
N GLN A 3 42.06 -28.16 15.62
CA GLN A 3 40.70 -28.55 15.94
C GLN A 3 39.99 -27.32 16.48
N GLU A 4 39.09 -26.74 15.65
CA GLU A 4 38.14 -25.75 16.16
C GLU A 4 37.25 -26.44 17.19
N SER A 5 37.33 -26.01 18.44
CA SER A 5 36.45 -26.49 19.51
C SER A 5 35.05 -25.90 19.27
N SER A 6 34.18 -26.67 18.64
CA SER A 6 32.74 -26.35 18.57
C SER A 6 32.15 -26.51 19.98
N SER A 7 31.44 -25.52 20.44
CA SER A 7 30.65 -25.59 21.67
C SER A 7 29.67 -26.77 21.60
N PRO A 8 29.51 -27.54 22.69
CA PRO A 8 28.53 -28.65 22.65
C PRO A 8 27.12 -28.09 22.63
N GLY A 9 26.49 -28.22 21.47
CA GLY A 9 25.07 -27.79 21.25
C GLY A 9 24.72 -27.31 19.87
N GLU A 10 25.71 -26.94 19.03
CA GLU A 10 25.41 -26.52 17.65
C GLU A 10 25.21 -27.73 16.76
N ARG A 11 23.95 -28.07 16.47
CA ARG A 11 23.63 -28.96 15.35
C ARG A 11 23.96 -28.22 14.06
N ARG A 12 24.92 -28.71 13.30
CA ARG A 12 25.23 -28.17 11.99
C ARG A 12 24.27 -28.79 10.94
N PHE A 13 23.26 -28.04 10.52
CA PHE A 13 22.37 -28.45 9.47
C PHE A 13 23.05 -28.27 8.12
N ASN A 14 23.09 -29.34 7.31
CA ASN A 14 23.49 -29.24 5.91
C ASN A 14 22.24 -28.97 5.07
N ILE A 15 21.90 -27.69 4.88
CA ILE A 15 20.66 -27.27 4.20
C ILE A 15 20.60 -27.80 2.75
N ASP A 16 21.75 -27.80 2.05
CA ASP A 16 21.80 -28.28 0.65
C ASP A 16 21.48 -29.77 0.57
N LEU A 17 21.93 -30.55 1.53
CA LEU A 17 21.63 -31.98 1.59
C LEU A 17 20.15 -32.20 1.95
N LEU A 18 19.65 -31.50 2.98
CA LEU A 18 18.23 -31.60 3.38
C LEU A 18 17.31 -31.24 2.22
N ARG A 19 17.66 -30.19 1.46
CA ARG A 19 16.89 -29.81 0.26
C ARG A 19 16.96 -30.89 -0.84
N ALA A 20 18.15 -31.42 -1.11
CA ALA A 20 18.34 -32.44 -2.14
C ALA A 20 17.59 -33.74 -1.81
N ASP A 21 17.51 -34.07 -0.52
CA ASP A 21 16.79 -35.26 -0.03
C ASP A 21 15.29 -34.99 0.20
N GLU A 22 14.82 -33.78 -0.05
CA GLU A 22 13.45 -33.30 0.24
C GLU A 22 13.03 -33.55 1.70
N ASP A 23 14.00 -33.42 2.64
CA ASP A 23 13.75 -33.63 4.05
C ASP A 23 13.10 -32.39 4.66
N ILE A 24 11.79 -32.27 4.45
CA ILE A 24 11.00 -31.13 4.93
C ILE A 24 11.06 -31.00 6.46
N ASP A 25 11.01 -32.11 7.18
CA ASP A 25 11.03 -32.09 8.65
C ASP A 25 12.40 -31.59 9.17
N GLY A 26 13.49 -32.00 8.53
CA GLY A 26 14.82 -31.49 8.81
C GLY A 26 14.95 -29.99 8.52
N LEU A 27 14.36 -29.53 7.42
CA LEU A 27 14.35 -28.09 7.09
C LEU A 27 13.50 -27.27 8.08
N ILE A 28 12.35 -27.80 8.52
CA ILE A 28 11.53 -27.15 9.57
C ILE A 28 12.28 -27.08 10.89
N GLU A 29 13.03 -28.13 11.24
CA GLU A 29 13.89 -28.09 12.43
C GLU A 29 15.02 -27.05 12.28
N ALA A 30 15.58 -26.91 11.08
CA ALA A 30 16.64 -25.92 10.79
C ALA A 30 16.15 -24.48 10.91
N LEU A 31 14.83 -24.21 10.76
CA LEU A 31 14.24 -22.89 11.04
C LEU A 31 14.37 -22.49 12.51
N ARG A 32 14.68 -23.42 13.40
CA ARG A 32 14.85 -23.18 14.84
C ARG A 32 16.32 -23.10 15.25
N SER A 33 17.25 -23.14 14.31
CA SER A 33 18.69 -23.05 14.57
C SER A 33 19.06 -21.71 15.25
N ASP A 34 20.02 -21.74 16.18
CA ASP A 34 20.59 -20.53 16.76
C ASP A 34 21.26 -19.64 15.68
N ASN A 35 21.74 -20.26 14.60
CA ASN A 35 22.41 -19.56 13.50
C ASN A 35 21.39 -18.99 12.51
N GLY A 36 21.32 -17.66 12.43
CA GLY A 36 20.36 -16.96 11.55
C GLY A 36 20.55 -17.25 10.06
N LEU A 37 21.79 -17.49 9.61
CA LEU A 37 22.04 -17.86 8.22
C LEU A 37 21.46 -19.26 7.90
N THR A 38 21.56 -20.18 8.87
CA THR A 38 20.93 -21.50 8.75
C THR A 38 19.40 -21.35 8.61
N ARG A 39 18.76 -20.51 9.48
CA ARG A 39 17.32 -20.27 9.41
C ARG A 39 16.91 -19.66 8.07
N GLN A 40 17.68 -18.66 7.59
CA GLN A 40 17.41 -18.02 6.29
C GLN A 40 17.45 -19.06 5.15
N ARG A 41 18.53 -19.85 5.09
CA ARG A 41 18.68 -20.87 4.02
C ARG A 41 17.61 -21.94 4.11
N ALA A 42 17.20 -22.33 5.31
CA ALA A 42 16.09 -23.27 5.52
C ALA A 42 14.77 -22.71 5.00
N ALA A 43 14.48 -21.42 5.27
CA ALA A 43 13.27 -20.77 4.75
C ALA A 43 13.24 -20.81 3.22
N LEU A 44 14.34 -20.43 2.56
CA LEU A 44 14.43 -20.44 1.09
C LEU A 44 14.26 -21.86 0.53
N ALA A 45 14.92 -22.86 1.17
CA ALA A 45 14.80 -24.25 0.72
C ALA A 45 13.36 -24.77 0.82
N LEU A 46 12.62 -24.38 1.87
CA LEU A 46 11.19 -24.72 2.00
C LEU A 46 10.35 -24.10 0.90
N GLY A 47 10.65 -22.85 0.54
CA GLY A 47 9.99 -22.18 -0.58
C GLY A 47 10.22 -22.91 -1.92
N ASP A 48 11.47 -23.30 -2.17
CA ASP A 48 11.85 -24.05 -3.38
C ASP A 48 11.10 -25.39 -3.52
N LEU A 49 10.83 -26.06 -2.38
CA LEU A 49 10.12 -27.34 -2.38
C LEU A 49 8.61 -27.18 -2.60
N GLY A 50 8.05 -26.02 -2.34
CA GLY A 50 6.68 -25.66 -2.72
C GLY A 50 5.55 -26.43 -2.02
N GLU A 51 5.83 -27.04 -0.86
CA GLU A 51 4.86 -27.85 -0.12
C GLU A 51 3.96 -27.01 0.77
N ALA A 52 2.65 -27.23 0.67
CA ALA A 52 1.65 -26.47 1.47
C ALA A 52 1.89 -26.54 2.98
N ARG A 53 2.40 -27.66 3.49
CA ARG A 53 2.71 -27.83 4.91
C ARG A 53 3.81 -26.91 5.46
N UNK A 54 4.49 -26.10 4.67
CA UNK A 54 5.25 -25.31 4.94
C UNK A 54 4.87 -24.17 5.28
N THR A 55 3.64 -23.83 5.03
CA THR A 55 3.07 -22.49 5.28
C THR A 55 3.19 -22.04 6.73
N GLU A 56 2.73 -22.84 7.67
CA GLU A 56 2.79 -22.47 9.09
C GLU A 56 4.21 -22.23 9.62
N PRO A 57 5.20 -23.10 9.33
CA PRO A 57 6.57 -22.81 9.74
C PRO A 57 7.13 -21.51 9.17
N LEU A 58 6.82 -21.20 7.90
CA LEU A 58 7.25 -19.96 7.28
C LEU A 58 6.56 -18.72 7.89
N ILE A 59 5.26 -18.84 8.24
CA ILE A 59 4.56 -17.77 8.97
C ILE A 59 5.22 -17.48 10.32
N ARG A 60 5.67 -18.53 11.05
CA ARG A 60 6.43 -18.31 12.29
C ARG A 60 7.71 -17.52 12.01
N ALA A 61 8.41 -17.84 10.91
CA ALA A 61 9.66 -17.18 10.54
C ALA A 61 9.47 -15.69 10.15
N LEU A 62 8.25 -15.24 9.81
CA LEU A 62 7.96 -13.80 9.64
C LEU A 62 8.17 -13.00 10.95
N GLY A 63 8.23 -13.66 12.10
CA GLY A 63 8.53 -13.02 13.38
C GLY A 63 10.00 -13.14 13.80
N ASP A 64 10.89 -13.59 12.93
CA ASP A 64 12.31 -13.80 13.25
C ASP A 64 12.99 -12.47 13.60
N PRO A 65 13.93 -12.48 14.57
CA PRO A 65 14.70 -11.27 14.88
C PRO A 65 15.56 -10.77 13.71
N MET A 66 16.01 -11.67 12.82
CA MET A 66 16.81 -11.28 11.64
C MET A 66 15.92 -10.94 10.45
N THR A 67 16.09 -9.73 9.92
CA THR A 67 15.37 -9.27 8.73
C THR A 67 15.54 -10.23 7.53
N ALA A 68 16.75 -10.72 7.32
CA ALA A 68 17.04 -11.65 6.21
C ALA A 68 16.23 -12.96 6.30
N VAL A 69 15.92 -13.42 7.52
CA VAL A 69 15.07 -14.60 7.71
C VAL A 69 13.62 -14.27 7.40
N ARG A 70 13.14 -13.10 7.87
CA ARG A 70 11.77 -12.65 7.58
C ARG A 70 11.54 -12.49 6.08
N GLU A 71 12.52 -11.87 5.38
CA GLU A 71 12.44 -11.68 3.91
C GLU A 71 12.42 -13.04 3.19
N ALA A 72 13.32 -13.95 3.57
CA ALA A 72 13.35 -15.30 2.98
C ALA A 72 12.03 -16.05 3.19
N ALA A 73 11.44 -15.92 4.38
CA ALA A 73 10.14 -16.52 4.68
C ALA A 73 9.01 -15.88 3.84
N ALA A 74 9.05 -14.56 3.67
CA ALA A 74 8.05 -13.83 2.86
C ALA A 74 8.13 -14.25 1.39
N ASP A 75 9.34 -14.30 0.81
CA ASP A 75 9.54 -14.75 -0.56
C ASP A 75 9.02 -16.19 -0.75
N SER A 76 9.33 -17.04 0.22
CA SER A 76 8.90 -18.45 0.17
C SER A 76 7.38 -18.59 0.28
N LEU A 77 6.73 -17.81 1.14
CA LEU A 77 5.26 -17.80 1.23
C LEU A 77 4.62 -17.29 -0.07
N ALA A 78 5.21 -16.28 -0.70
CA ALA A 78 4.75 -15.80 -2.00
C ALA A 78 4.88 -16.90 -3.07
N MET A 79 5.97 -17.68 -3.04
CA MET A 79 6.18 -18.82 -3.94
C MET A 79 5.15 -19.94 -3.71
N LEU A 80 4.70 -20.16 -2.46
CA LEU A 80 3.65 -21.12 -2.15
C LEU A 80 2.28 -20.72 -2.73
N GLY A 81 2.11 -19.44 -3.09
CA GLY A 81 0.92 -18.95 -3.76
C GLY A 81 -0.37 -19.18 -2.98
N SER A 82 -1.38 -19.74 -3.66
CA SER A 82 -2.72 -19.92 -3.11
C SER A 82 -2.76 -20.74 -1.79
N ALA A 83 -1.78 -21.64 -1.58
CA ALA A 83 -1.71 -22.40 -0.34
C ALA A 83 -1.48 -21.52 0.90
N ALA A 84 -0.84 -20.36 0.72
CA ALA A 84 -0.56 -19.43 1.81
C ALA A 84 -1.71 -18.42 2.06
N VAL A 85 -2.62 -18.23 1.10
CA VAL A 85 -3.64 -17.15 1.16
C VAL A 85 -4.50 -17.26 2.42
N GLY A 86 -5.11 -18.41 2.66
CA GLY A 86 -6.00 -18.60 3.82
C GLY A 86 -5.33 -18.26 5.16
N PRO A 87 -4.19 -18.88 5.49
CA PRO A 87 -3.47 -18.56 6.73
C PRO A 87 -3.00 -17.10 6.84
N LEU A 88 -2.60 -16.47 5.74
CA LEU A 88 -2.21 -15.06 5.75
C LEU A 88 -3.41 -14.12 5.96
N VAL A 89 -4.56 -14.44 5.37
CA VAL A 89 -5.82 -13.71 5.60
C VAL A 89 -6.22 -13.82 7.08
N GLU A 90 -6.15 -15.02 7.67
CA GLU A 90 -6.44 -15.21 9.08
C GLU A 90 -5.57 -14.33 9.99
N LEU A 91 -4.29 -14.17 9.67
CA LEU A 91 -3.38 -13.28 10.38
C LEU A 91 -3.85 -11.81 10.36
N ILE A 92 -4.34 -11.35 9.21
CA ILE A 92 -4.79 -9.97 9.05
C ILE A 92 -6.09 -9.74 9.84
N GLU A 93 -7.05 -10.65 9.71
CA GLU A 93 -8.40 -10.49 10.30
C GLU A 93 -8.43 -10.71 11.81
N SER A 94 -7.51 -11.50 12.34
CA SER A 94 -7.49 -11.87 13.76
C SER A 94 -6.12 -11.57 14.37
N PRO A 95 -5.96 -10.42 15.03
CA PRO A 95 -4.70 -10.13 15.72
C PRO A 95 -4.26 -11.23 16.68
N GLU A 96 -5.21 -11.92 17.31
CA GLU A 96 -4.94 -13.05 18.21
C GLU A 96 -4.34 -14.26 17.49
N ALA A 97 -4.61 -14.42 16.18
CA ALA A 97 -4.03 -15.50 15.39
C ALA A 97 -2.49 -15.40 15.34
N SER A 98 -1.93 -14.19 15.39
CA SER A 98 -0.48 -13.99 15.47
C SER A 98 0.16 -14.71 16.66
N GLY A 99 -0.54 -14.77 17.79
CA GLY A 99 -0.07 -15.47 19.00
C GLY A 99 0.12 -16.98 18.79
N ARG A 100 -0.61 -17.58 17.87
CA ARG A 100 -0.50 -19.01 17.51
C ARG A 100 0.90 -19.35 16.97
N TYR A 101 1.57 -18.37 16.38
CA TYR A 101 2.87 -18.54 15.74
C TYR A 101 4.04 -18.13 16.64
N GLU A 102 3.76 -17.79 17.92
CA GLU A 102 4.80 -17.48 18.89
C GLU A 102 5.43 -18.77 19.43
N GLU A 103 6.77 -18.82 19.50
CA GLU A 103 7.45 -19.94 20.13
C GLU A 103 7.21 -19.87 21.66
N PRO A 104 6.90 -21.02 22.30
CA PRO A 104 6.78 -21.03 23.76
C PRO A 104 8.06 -20.52 24.43
N GLY A 105 7.93 -19.51 25.27
CA GLY A 105 9.05 -18.92 25.98
C GLY A 105 9.84 -17.89 25.20
N ALA A 106 9.43 -17.55 23.96
CA ALA A 106 10.02 -16.41 23.26
C ALA A 106 9.75 -15.14 24.10
N PRO A 107 10.76 -14.29 24.31
CA PRO A 107 10.52 -13.03 25.02
C PRO A 107 9.46 -12.25 24.27
N GLY A 108 8.40 -11.88 24.96
CA GLY A 108 7.34 -11.05 24.40
C GLY A 108 7.94 -9.87 23.66
N GLY A 109 7.47 -9.66 22.44
CA GLY A 109 8.09 -8.71 21.53
C GLY A 109 7.72 -7.26 21.80
N THR A 110 7.80 -6.80 23.04
CA THR A 110 7.70 -5.37 23.33
C THR A 110 9.11 -4.76 23.30
N VAL A 111 9.29 -3.80 22.42
CA VAL A 111 10.47 -2.94 22.42
C VAL A 111 10.06 -1.62 23.07
N THR A 112 10.76 -1.25 24.13
CA THR A 112 10.61 0.08 24.73
C THR A 112 11.42 1.08 23.91
N VAL A 113 10.74 1.99 23.25
CA VAL A 113 11.39 3.08 22.50
C VAL A 113 11.35 4.33 23.38
N THR A 114 12.50 4.93 23.62
CA THR A 114 12.61 6.19 24.37
C THR A 114 12.76 7.36 23.39
N GLY A 115 11.80 8.26 23.40
CA GLY A 115 11.82 9.46 22.56
C GLY A 115 12.57 10.61 23.20
N PRO A 116 12.78 11.70 22.44
CA PRO A 116 13.37 12.93 22.96
C PRO A 116 12.49 13.52 24.09
N GLY A 117 13.03 13.63 25.28
CA GLY A 117 12.28 14.07 26.46
C GLY A 117 11.97 12.97 27.48
N GLY A 118 12.47 11.74 27.23
CA GLY A 118 12.36 10.63 28.17
C GLY A 118 11.03 9.88 28.18
N GLN A 119 10.12 10.18 27.24
CA GLN A 119 8.89 9.41 27.12
C GLN A 119 9.21 8.01 26.56
N THR A 120 8.58 7.00 27.12
CA THR A 120 8.75 5.61 26.69
C THR A 120 7.47 5.05 26.13
N TRP A 121 7.57 4.38 24.97
CA TRP A 121 6.45 3.65 24.35
C TRP A 121 6.83 2.18 24.27
N GLU A 122 5.89 1.32 24.62
CA GLU A 122 6.03 -0.12 24.38
C GLU A 122 5.36 -0.44 23.04
N ILE A 123 6.17 -0.92 22.10
CA ILE A 123 5.71 -1.36 20.79
C ILE A 123 5.71 -2.88 20.76
N GLU A 124 4.54 -3.49 20.54
CA GLU A 124 4.44 -4.93 20.30
C GLU A 124 4.91 -5.21 18.86
N THR A 125 6.19 -5.47 18.72
CA THR A 125 6.84 -5.49 17.40
C THR A 125 6.57 -6.75 16.58
N ARG A 126 6.40 -7.92 17.22
CA ARG A 126 6.35 -9.18 16.48
C ARG A 126 4.99 -9.52 15.88
N ARG A 127 3.91 -9.18 16.57
CA ARG A 127 2.55 -9.46 16.07
C ARG A 127 2.25 -8.60 14.86
N ASP A 128 2.54 -7.31 14.98
CA ASP A 128 2.31 -6.37 13.88
C ASP A 128 3.20 -6.69 12.68
N LEU A 129 4.46 -7.09 12.90
CA LEU A 129 5.35 -7.47 11.81
C LEU A 129 4.79 -8.62 10.96
N ARG A 130 4.25 -9.68 11.58
CA ARG A 130 3.67 -10.79 10.83
C ARG A 130 2.48 -10.33 9.98
N ARG A 131 1.60 -9.48 10.54
CA ARG A 131 0.43 -8.94 9.84
C ARG A 131 0.86 -8.03 8.68
N VAL A 132 1.88 -7.21 8.90
CA VAL A 132 2.45 -6.32 7.87
C VAL A 132 3.01 -7.15 6.70
N TYR A 133 3.84 -8.16 7.02
CA TYR A 133 4.34 -9.08 5.99
C TYR A 133 3.20 -9.81 5.28
N ALA A 134 2.20 -10.28 6.03
CA ALA A 134 1.04 -10.97 5.44
C ALA A 134 0.34 -10.10 4.39
N ALA A 135 0.11 -8.81 4.70
CA ALA A 135 -0.50 -7.88 3.74
C ALA A 135 0.36 -7.74 2.48
N ALA A 136 1.67 -7.57 2.65
CA ALA A 136 2.60 -7.44 1.52
C ALA A 136 2.60 -8.71 0.65
N ILE A 137 2.71 -9.89 1.29
CA ILE A 137 2.76 -11.19 0.60
C ILE A 137 1.45 -11.43 -0.18
N LEU A 138 0.29 -11.11 0.42
CA LEU A 138 -1.01 -11.25 -0.26
C LEU A 138 -1.07 -10.39 -1.54
N GLY A 139 -0.47 -9.20 -1.49
CA GLY A 139 -0.35 -8.35 -2.67
C GLY A 139 0.59 -8.92 -3.75
N GLU A 140 1.62 -9.68 -3.34
CA GLU A 140 2.52 -10.36 -4.30
C GLU A 140 1.86 -11.60 -4.91
N ILE A 141 1.10 -12.36 -4.10
CA ILE A 141 0.37 -13.54 -4.58
C ILE A 141 -0.73 -13.13 -5.58
N GLY A 142 -1.42 -12.02 -5.32
CA GLY A 142 -2.45 -11.49 -6.22
C GLY A 142 -3.72 -12.32 -6.27
N ASP A 143 -4.02 -13.11 -5.24
CA ASP A 143 -5.25 -13.90 -5.21
C ASP A 143 -6.44 -13.01 -4.83
N PRO A 144 -7.51 -12.95 -5.64
CA PRO A 144 -8.67 -12.08 -5.36
C PRO A 144 -9.31 -12.29 -3.97
N ALA A 145 -9.16 -13.46 -3.38
CA ALA A 145 -9.66 -13.74 -2.02
C ALA A 145 -9.05 -12.80 -0.97
N ALA A 146 -7.87 -12.22 -1.24
CA ALA A 146 -7.20 -11.29 -0.35
C ALA A 146 -7.79 -9.87 -0.37
N VAL A 147 -8.55 -9.49 -1.41
CA VAL A 147 -9.00 -8.10 -1.58
C VAL A 147 -9.86 -7.62 -0.39
N LYS A 148 -10.89 -8.37 -0.01
CA LYS A 148 -11.77 -7.97 1.09
C LYS A 148 -11.04 -7.88 2.44
N PRO A 149 -10.22 -8.87 2.85
CA PRO A 149 -9.40 -8.76 4.06
C PRO A 149 -8.47 -7.55 4.04
N LEU A 150 -7.81 -7.27 2.92
CA LEU A 150 -6.93 -6.10 2.78
C LEU A 150 -7.71 -4.78 2.88
N VAL A 151 -8.92 -4.70 2.30
CA VAL A 151 -9.81 -3.54 2.47
C VAL A 151 -10.19 -3.36 3.95
N GLY A 152 -10.49 -4.45 4.65
CA GLY A 152 -10.72 -4.43 6.10
C GLY A 152 -9.53 -3.86 6.86
N ALA A 153 -8.32 -4.26 6.49
CA ALA A 153 -7.08 -3.83 7.13
C ALA A 153 -6.80 -2.32 6.98
N LEU A 154 -7.42 -1.63 6.02
CA LEU A 154 -7.30 -0.17 5.89
C LEU A 154 -7.91 0.59 7.09
N ARG A 155 -8.69 -0.08 7.94
CA ARG A 155 -9.26 0.48 9.19
C ARG A 155 -8.47 0.07 10.43
N ASP A 156 -7.37 -0.64 10.28
CA ASP A 156 -6.61 -1.16 11.42
C ASP A 156 -5.95 -0.04 12.23
N ALA A 157 -5.72 -0.29 13.50
CA ALA A 157 -5.03 0.65 14.38
C ALA A 157 -3.56 0.84 14.00
N SER A 158 -2.93 -0.17 13.40
CA SER A 158 -1.53 -0.13 12.98
C SER A 158 -1.36 0.65 11.67
N ASP A 159 -0.62 1.75 11.72
CA ASP A 159 -0.27 2.55 10.53
C ASP A 159 0.50 1.70 9.51
N ASP A 160 1.43 0.88 9.98
CA ASP A 160 2.24 0.02 9.11
C ASP A 160 1.34 -0.97 8.35
N LEU A 161 0.38 -1.59 9.05
CA LEU A 161 -0.55 -2.51 8.38
C LEU A 161 -1.43 -1.79 7.37
N ARG A 162 -1.98 -0.59 7.73
CA ARG A 162 -2.77 0.21 6.77
C ARG A 162 -1.96 0.53 5.51
N CYS A 163 -0.70 0.95 5.67
CA CYS A 163 0.18 1.29 4.54
C CYS A 163 0.45 0.08 3.65
N HIS A 164 0.76 -1.07 4.24
CA HIS A 164 1.06 -2.28 3.45
C HIS A 164 -0.20 -2.84 2.78
N ALA A 165 -1.35 -2.78 3.45
CA ALA A 165 -2.62 -3.17 2.85
C ALA A 165 -2.98 -2.27 1.66
N ALA A 166 -2.76 -0.95 1.79
CA ALA A 166 -2.96 0.01 0.70
C ALA A 166 -2.07 -0.30 -0.51
N GLY A 167 -0.77 -0.53 -0.25
CA GLY A 167 0.19 -0.91 -1.30
C GLY A 167 -0.16 -2.24 -1.97
N ALA A 168 -0.64 -3.21 -1.19
CA ALA A 168 -1.10 -4.49 -1.72
C ALA A 168 -2.32 -4.29 -2.63
N LEU A 169 -3.33 -3.54 -2.15
CA LEU A 169 -4.57 -3.28 -2.92
C LEU A 169 -4.30 -2.56 -4.25
N ALA A 170 -3.33 -1.66 -4.27
CA ALA A 170 -2.93 -0.99 -5.52
C ALA A 170 -2.52 -2.00 -6.61
N LYS A 171 -1.91 -3.13 -6.22
CA LYS A 171 -1.48 -4.18 -7.17
C LYS A 171 -2.67 -4.97 -7.76
N PHE A 172 -3.82 -4.99 -7.07
CA PHE A 172 -5.01 -5.69 -7.56
C PHE A 172 -5.74 -4.91 -8.66
N GLY A 173 -5.42 -3.63 -8.85
CA GLY A 173 -6.03 -2.83 -9.93
C GLY A 173 -7.55 -2.86 -9.87
N SER A 174 -8.18 -3.27 -10.98
CA SER A 174 -9.65 -3.23 -11.13
C SER A 174 -10.41 -4.05 -10.07
N GLU A 175 -9.82 -5.13 -9.58
CA GLU A 175 -10.45 -6.00 -8.57
C GLU A 175 -10.69 -5.27 -7.24
N ALA A 176 -9.84 -4.27 -6.91
CA ALA A 176 -9.95 -3.48 -5.69
C ALA A 176 -10.92 -2.29 -5.85
N VAL A 177 -11.26 -1.87 -7.07
CA VAL A 177 -12.02 -0.63 -7.31
C VAL A 177 -13.40 -0.67 -6.63
N GLU A 178 -14.20 -1.73 -6.82
CA GLU A 178 -15.55 -1.81 -6.25
C GLU A 178 -15.52 -1.77 -4.71
N PRO A 179 -14.72 -2.62 -4.02
CA PRO A 179 -14.66 -2.55 -2.57
C PRO A 179 -14.16 -1.22 -2.02
N LEU A 180 -13.17 -0.60 -2.68
CA LEU A 180 -12.66 0.72 -2.27
C LEU A 180 -13.69 1.83 -2.53
N THR A 181 -14.45 1.74 -3.62
CA THR A 181 -15.55 2.69 -3.91
C THR A 181 -16.60 2.65 -2.80
N ALA A 182 -16.92 1.47 -2.29
CA ALA A 182 -17.85 1.35 -1.15
C ALA A 182 -17.32 2.08 0.10
N MET A 183 -16.00 2.11 0.31
CA MET A 183 -15.38 2.83 1.43
C MET A 183 -15.48 4.36 1.31
N LEU A 184 -15.67 4.91 0.10
CA LEU A 184 -15.88 6.35 -0.07
C LEU A 184 -17.19 6.85 0.59
N ALA A 185 -18.09 5.94 0.98
CA ALA A 185 -19.30 6.27 1.71
C ALA A 185 -19.18 6.04 3.23
N ASP A 186 -17.98 5.74 3.74
CA ASP A 186 -17.76 5.49 5.17
C ASP A 186 -18.09 6.73 6.01
N PRO A 187 -18.71 6.58 7.21
CA PRO A 187 -18.94 7.73 8.09
C PRO A 187 -17.66 8.45 8.52
N ASP A 188 -16.54 7.72 8.66
CA ASP A 188 -15.26 8.28 9.07
C ASP A 188 -14.52 8.91 7.88
N PRO A 189 -14.22 10.23 7.91
CA PRO A 189 -13.50 10.88 6.82
C PRO A 189 -12.08 10.30 6.61
N GLU A 190 -11.41 9.80 7.66
CA GLU A 190 -10.08 9.21 7.51
C GLU A 190 -10.14 7.96 6.62
N VAL A 191 -11.16 7.14 6.79
CA VAL A 191 -11.41 5.97 5.94
C VAL A 191 -11.66 6.39 4.49
N ARG A 192 -12.47 7.45 4.28
CA ARG A 192 -12.73 7.96 2.93
C ARG A 192 -11.47 8.52 2.26
N ILE A 193 -10.60 9.21 3.03
CA ILE A 193 -9.31 9.72 2.54
C ILE A 193 -8.42 8.56 2.07
N VAL A 194 -8.29 7.53 2.90
CA VAL A 194 -7.49 6.35 2.57
C VAL A 194 -8.05 5.67 1.31
N ALA A 195 -9.36 5.47 1.25
CA ALA A 195 -10.01 4.84 0.09
C ALA A 195 -9.74 5.62 -1.19
N ALA A 196 -9.89 6.96 -1.16
CA ALA A 196 -9.61 7.82 -2.31
C ALA A 196 -8.13 7.70 -2.74
N GLY A 197 -7.22 7.70 -1.77
CA GLY A 197 -5.80 7.53 -2.03
C GLY A 197 -5.50 6.22 -2.76
N VAL A 198 -5.96 5.10 -2.19
CA VAL A 198 -5.70 3.77 -2.77
C VAL A 198 -6.35 3.64 -4.15
N LEU A 199 -7.58 4.17 -4.34
CA LEU A 199 -8.22 4.20 -5.67
C LEU A 199 -7.32 4.88 -6.71
N GLY A 200 -6.70 6.01 -6.36
CA GLY A 200 -5.75 6.69 -7.24
C GLY A 200 -4.52 5.83 -7.56
N ASP A 201 -4.03 5.09 -6.56
CA ASP A 201 -2.84 4.25 -6.70
C ASP A 201 -3.10 3.01 -7.57
N THR A 202 -4.36 2.54 -7.70
CA THR A 202 -4.69 1.47 -8.64
C THR A 202 -4.44 1.90 -10.09
N SER A 203 -4.47 3.21 -10.38
CA SER A 203 -4.37 3.78 -11.73
C SER A 203 -5.42 3.22 -12.71
N ASP A 204 -6.50 2.66 -12.19
CA ASP A 204 -7.56 2.06 -13.01
C ASP A 204 -8.57 3.13 -13.45
N PRO A 205 -8.89 3.22 -14.76
CA PRO A 205 -9.89 4.17 -15.23
C PRO A 205 -11.28 4.03 -14.55
N ALA A 206 -11.63 2.84 -14.08
CA ALA A 206 -12.90 2.63 -13.36
C ALA A 206 -12.98 3.40 -12.03
N ALA A 207 -11.84 3.83 -11.47
CA ALA A 207 -11.81 4.66 -10.26
C ALA A 207 -12.22 6.11 -10.53
N VAL A 208 -12.21 6.58 -11.80
CA VAL A 208 -12.41 7.99 -12.12
C VAL A 208 -13.79 8.50 -11.66
N GLU A 209 -14.86 7.82 -12.03
CA GLU A 209 -16.22 8.29 -11.68
C GLU A 209 -16.46 8.33 -10.17
N PRO A 210 -16.10 7.29 -9.39
CA PRO A 210 -16.18 7.39 -7.93
C PRO A 210 -15.36 8.54 -7.34
N LEU A 211 -14.16 8.79 -7.87
CA LEU A 211 -13.30 9.87 -7.38
C LEU A 211 -13.86 11.25 -7.74
N VAL A 212 -14.44 11.42 -8.94
CA VAL A 212 -15.13 12.68 -9.32
C VAL A 212 -16.33 12.92 -8.37
N ALA A 213 -17.09 11.88 -8.04
CA ALA A 213 -18.19 12.00 -7.07
C ALA A 213 -17.66 12.44 -5.68
N ALA A 214 -16.49 11.94 -5.28
CA ALA A 214 -15.86 12.29 -3.99
C ALA A 214 -15.39 13.75 -3.92
N LEU A 215 -15.29 14.47 -5.05
CA LEU A 215 -15.02 15.93 -5.04
C LEU A 215 -16.17 16.73 -4.39
N ARG A 216 -17.35 16.11 -4.17
CA ARG A 216 -18.48 16.72 -3.44
C ARG A 216 -18.46 16.40 -1.95
N ASP A 217 -17.45 15.70 -1.43
CA ASP A 217 -17.45 15.32 -0.02
C ASP A 217 -17.52 16.56 0.89
N LYS A 218 -18.23 16.41 2.01
CA LYS A 218 -18.36 17.47 3.02
C LYS A 218 -17.02 17.84 3.64
N ASN A 219 -16.07 16.88 3.73
CA ASN A 219 -14.76 17.08 4.33
C ASN A 219 -13.75 17.55 3.26
N PRO A 220 -13.07 18.69 3.44
CA PRO A 220 -12.13 19.22 2.45
C PRO A 220 -10.92 18.31 2.21
N ASP A 221 -10.49 17.53 3.21
CA ASP A 221 -9.35 16.63 3.05
C ASP A 221 -9.72 15.45 2.14
N VAL A 222 -10.96 14.96 2.22
CA VAL A 222 -11.47 13.93 1.29
C VAL A 222 -11.50 14.49 -0.14
N ARG A 223 -11.99 15.73 -0.33
CA ARG A 223 -11.97 16.38 -1.67
C ARG A 223 -10.54 16.49 -2.20
N GLY A 224 -9.60 16.88 -1.31
CA GLY A 224 -8.17 16.97 -1.65
C GLY A 224 -7.59 15.61 -2.06
N ALA A 225 -7.89 14.57 -1.28
CA ALA A 225 -7.44 13.21 -1.58
C ALA A 225 -7.98 12.72 -2.92
N ALA A 226 -9.27 12.98 -3.19
CA ALA A 226 -9.90 12.60 -4.47
C ALA A 226 -9.27 13.34 -5.65
N GLY A 227 -9.01 14.65 -5.51
CA GLY A 227 -8.34 15.44 -6.55
C GLY A 227 -6.92 14.92 -6.84
N GLY A 228 -6.16 14.61 -5.79
CA GLY A 228 -4.84 14.00 -5.92
C GLY A 228 -4.87 12.61 -6.54
N ALA A 229 -5.88 11.82 -6.20
CA ALA A 229 -6.10 10.50 -6.78
C ALA A 229 -6.39 10.59 -8.29
N LEU A 230 -7.27 11.52 -8.70
CA LEU A 230 -7.58 11.77 -10.11
C LEU A 230 -6.33 12.17 -10.91
N PHE A 231 -5.46 12.96 -10.31
CA PHE A 231 -4.16 13.28 -10.91
C PHE A 231 -3.33 12.00 -11.15
N ARG A 232 -3.28 11.08 -10.18
CA ARG A 232 -2.51 9.83 -10.32
C ARG A 232 -3.11 8.87 -11.37
N VAL A 233 -4.44 8.84 -11.51
CA VAL A 233 -5.08 8.08 -12.59
C VAL A 233 -4.69 8.67 -13.96
N GLY A 234 -4.48 9.98 -14.03
CA GLY A 234 -3.89 10.63 -15.20
C GLY A 234 -4.87 10.87 -16.35
N ASP A 235 -4.44 10.55 -17.58
CA ASP A 235 -5.16 10.91 -18.79
C ASP A 235 -6.60 10.39 -18.87
N ALA A 236 -6.90 9.25 -18.24
CA ALA A 236 -8.26 8.72 -18.19
C ALA A 236 -9.23 9.67 -17.46
N ALA A 237 -8.71 10.49 -16.52
CA ALA A 237 -9.53 11.45 -15.77
C ALA A 237 -9.80 12.76 -16.55
N VAL A 238 -9.09 13.03 -17.65
CA VAL A 238 -9.14 14.35 -18.31
C VAL A 238 -10.57 14.74 -18.75
N GLU A 239 -11.26 13.88 -19.52
CA GLU A 239 -12.60 14.22 -20.01
C GLU A 239 -13.64 14.34 -18.88
N PRO A 240 -13.68 13.40 -17.90
CA PRO A 240 -14.55 13.59 -16.74
C PRO A 240 -14.25 14.87 -15.94
N LEU A 241 -12.97 15.23 -15.79
CA LEU A 241 -12.58 16.47 -15.09
C LEU A 241 -12.97 17.72 -15.89
N ILE A 242 -12.86 17.70 -17.23
CA ILE A 242 -13.35 18.77 -18.10
C ILE A 242 -14.87 18.97 -17.88
N ALA A 243 -15.63 17.87 -17.84
CA ALA A 243 -17.06 17.97 -17.54
C ALA A 243 -17.29 18.56 -16.13
N ALA A 244 -16.48 18.14 -15.15
CA ALA A 244 -16.57 18.60 -13.76
C ALA A 244 -16.25 20.09 -13.59
N THR A 245 -15.53 20.75 -14.51
CA THR A 245 -15.34 22.21 -14.44
C THR A 245 -16.64 22.99 -14.65
N LYS A 246 -17.72 22.32 -15.10
CA LYS A 246 -19.04 22.93 -15.30
C LYS A 246 -20.05 22.49 -14.26
N ASP A 247 -19.61 21.80 -13.21
CA ASP A 247 -20.49 21.27 -12.18
C ASP A 247 -21.20 22.40 -11.41
N ALA A 248 -22.40 22.10 -10.92
CA ALA A 248 -23.15 23.05 -10.08
C ALA A 248 -22.42 23.35 -8.76
N ASP A 249 -21.73 22.34 -8.21
CA ASP A 249 -20.96 22.50 -6.95
C ASP A 249 -19.63 23.19 -7.22
N ARG A 250 -19.41 24.32 -6.56
CA ARG A 250 -18.18 25.11 -6.63
C ARG A 250 -16.93 24.29 -6.28
N ASN A 251 -17.01 23.45 -5.24
CA ASN A 251 -15.85 22.66 -4.82
C ASN A 251 -15.43 21.69 -5.94
N VAL A 252 -16.42 21.06 -6.60
CA VAL A 252 -16.13 20.16 -7.72
C VAL A 252 -15.37 20.91 -8.82
N ARG A 253 -15.84 22.13 -9.18
CA ARG A 253 -15.16 22.93 -10.22
C ARG A 253 -13.71 23.27 -9.83
N LEU A 254 -13.50 23.69 -8.57
CA LEU A 254 -12.15 24.05 -8.07
C LEU A 254 -11.19 22.85 -8.07
N TYR A 255 -11.63 21.73 -7.49
CA TYR A 255 -10.77 20.54 -7.41
C TYR A 255 -10.53 19.92 -8.79
N ALA A 256 -11.54 19.99 -9.69
CA ALA A 256 -11.37 19.54 -11.07
C ALA A 256 -10.29 20.36 -11.79
N ALA A 257 -10.35 21.70 -11.67
CA ALA A 257 -9.35 22.58 -12.27
C ALA A 257 -7.95 22.32 -11.68
N GLY A 258 -7.87 22.09 -10.36
CA GLY A 258 -6.65 21.73 -9.68
C GLY A 258 -6.05 20.41 -10.17
N ALA A 259 -6.87 19.38 -10.33
CA ALA A 259 -6.42 18.09 -10.86
C ALA A 259 -5.91 18.23 -12.31
N LEU A 260 -6.67 18.94 -13.16
CA LEU A 260 -6.29 19.19 -14.56
C LEU A 260 -4.95 19.92 -14.68
N LYS A 261 -4.68 20.86 -13.77
CA LYS A 261 -3.41 21.58 -13.69
C LYS A 261 -2.21 20.60 -13.59
N TYR A 262 -2.34 19.61 -12.70
CA TYR A 262 -1.25 18.66 -12.45
C TYR A 262 -1.15 17.57 -13.51
N ILE A 263 -2.29 17.14 -14.09
CA ILE A 263 -2.28 16.21 -15.23
C ILE A 263 -1.58 16.85 -16.43
N GLY A 264 -1.81 18.15 -16.66
CA GLY A 264 -1.08 18.88 -17.68
C GLY A 264 -1.57 18.65 -19.11
N ASN A 265 -2.73 18.04 -19.30
CA ASN A 265 -3.22 17.71 -20.64
C ASN A 265 -3.84 18.93 -21.32
N PRO A 266 -3.36 19.32 -22.54
CA PRO A 266 -3.82 20.55 -23.21
C PRO A 266 -5.32 20.54 -23.62
N ARG A 267 -5.97 19.38 -23.69
CA ARG A 267 -7.41 19.31 -23.98
C ARG A 267 -8.24 20.07 -22.95
N ALA A 268 -7.70 20.27 -21.74
CA ALA A 268 -8.37 21.00 -20.66
C ALA A 268 -8.39 22.52 -20.86
N ILE A 269 -7.56 23.09 -21.74
CA ILE A 269 -7.35 24.54 -21.82
C ILE A 269 -8.66 25.30 -22.10
N ASP A 270 -9.47 24.85 -23.05
CA ASP A 270 -10.72 25.55 -23.40
C ASP A 270 -11.72 25.56 -22.24
N ALA A 271 -11.85 24.44 -21.54
CA ALA A 271 -12.75 24.34 -20.38
C ALA A 271 -12.26 25.22 -19.22
N LEU A 272 -10.94 25.24 -18.99
CA LEU A 272 -10.33 26.12 -17.97
C LEU A 272 -10.50 27.60 -18.33
N GLN A 273 -10.39 27.98 -19.61
CA GLN A 273 -10.67 29.35 -20.05
C GLN A 273 -12.14 29.74 -19.81
N GLU A 274 -13.06 28.82 -20.03
CA GLU A 274 -14.48 29.04 -19.76
C GLU A 274 -14.71 29.25 -18.25
N LEU A 275 -14.09 28.43 -17.40
CA LEU A 275 -14.17 28.57 -15.95
C LEU A 275 -13.55 29.90 -15.49
N ALA A 276 -12.43 30.32 -16.08
CA ALA A 276 -11.79 31.62 -15.75
C ALA A 276 -12.70 32.81 -16.11
N ARG A 277 -13.52 32.69 -17.16
CA ARG A 277 -14.45 33.77 -17.58
C ARG A 277 -15.73 33.81 -16.75
N SER A 278 -16.27 32.67 -16.39
CA SER A 278 -17.59 32.55 -15.74
C SER A 278 -17.52 32.38 -14.21
N GLY A 279 -16.36 31.96 -13.69
CA GLY A 279 -16.19 31.67 -12.27
C GLY A 279 -15.96 32.90 -11.39
N ASP A 280 -16.00 32.68 -10.09
CA ASP A 280 -15.66 33.70 -9.12
C ASP A 280 -14.13 34.00 -9.13
N THR A 281 -13.69 34.88 -8.21
CA THR A 281 -12.27 35.29 -8.16
C THR A 281 -11.30 34.12 -7.93
N GLU A 282 -11.69 33.20 -7.05
CA GLU A 282 -10.84 32.03 -6.73
C GLU A 282 -10.83 31.03 -7.92
N GLU A 283 -11.99 30.74 -8.49
CA GLU A 283 -12.11 29.88 -9.65
C GLU A 283 -11.30 30.41 -10.84
N ARG A 284 -11.38 31.71 -11.06
CA ARG A 284 -10.58 32.38 -12.09
C ARG A 284 -9.10 32.17 -11.85
N SER A 285 -8.65 32.45 -10.61
CA SER A 285 -7.23 32.33 -10.24
C SER A 285 -6.72 30.90 -10.44
N VAL A 286 -7.48 29.91 -9.97
CA VAL A 286 -7.12 28.49 -10.11
C VAL A 286 -7.07 28.06 -11.59
N ALA A 287 -8.04 28.53 -12.37
CA ALA A 287 -8.11 28.15 -13.81
C ALA A 287 -6.96 28.81 -14.60
N GLU A 288 -6.66 30.08 -14.34
CA GLU A 288 -5.54 30.80 -15.00
C GLU A 288 -4.19 30.13 -14.65
N ASP A 289 -3.98 29.79 -13.39
CA ASP A 289 -2.78 29.08 -12.93
C ASP A 289 -2.67 27.70 -13.60
N ALA A 290 -3.79 26.99 -13.74
CA ALA A 290 -3.81 25.69 -14.43
C ALA A 290 -3.42 25.83 -15.89
N ILE A 291 -3.98 26.82 -16.61
CA ILE A 291 -3.67 27.09 -18.01
C ILE A 291 -2.16 27.41 -18.17
N GLU A 292 -1.64 28.30 -17.31
CA GLU A 292 -0.23 28.68 -17.36
C GLU A 292 0.66 27.46 -17.16
N LYS A 293 0.36 26.62 -16.18
CA LYS A 293 1.14 25.40 -15.88
C LYS A 293 1.11 24.43 -17.07
N ILE A 294 -0.07 24.20 -17.67
CA ILE A 294 -0.19 23.32 -18.84
C ILE A 294 0.67 23.84 -20.00
N ARG A 295 0.64 25.15 -20.28
CA ARG A 295 1.43 25.76 -21.35
C ARG A 295 2.93 25.66 -21.08
N MET A 296 3.35 25.90 -19.84
CA MET A 296 4.76 25.76 -19.43
C MET A 296 5.32 24.35 -19.71
N VAL A 297 4.54 23.33 -19.35
CA VAL A 297 4.96 21.93 -19.57
C VAL A 297 5.20 21.66 -21.06
N ARG A 298 4.46 22.36 -21.94
CA ARG A 298 4.60 22.22 -23.40
C ARG A 298 5.69 23.10 -24.00
N GLY A 299 6.32 23.98 -23.21
CA GLY A 299 7.30 24.93 -23.72
C GLY A 299 6.67 26.07 -24.55
N GLU A 300 5.38 26.31 -24.37
CA GLU A 300 4.68 27.43 -25.03
C GLU A 300 4.89 28.71 -24.22
N ALA A 301 5.32 29.78 -24.88
CA ALA A 301 5.49 31.09 -24.21
C ALA A 301 4.13 31.59 -23.68
N ALA A 302 4.16 32.23 -22.49
CA ALA A 302 2.99 32.91 -21.98
C ALA A 302 2.51 33.95 -23.02
N PRO A 303 1.21 34.10 -23.23
CA PRO A 303 0.69 35.14 -24.13
C PRO A 303 1.14 36.51 -23.57
N GLU A 304 1.64 37.36 -24.45
CA GLU A 304 2.00 38.74 -24.06
C GLU A 304 0.79 39.42 -23.43
N PRO A 305 0.99 40.17 -22.32
CA PRO A 305 -0.11 40.91 -21.75
C PRO A 305 -0.70 41.85 -22.80
N SER A 306 -2.00 41.74 -23.05
CA SER A 306 -2.67 42.63 -23.98
C SER A 306 -2.39 44.09 -23.61
N ALA A 307 -1.84 44.84 -24.53
CA ALA A 307 -1.54 46.27 -24.34
C ALA A 307 -2.81 46.98 -23.85
N PRO A 308 -2.69 47.86 -22.86
CA PRO A 308 -3.85 48.62 -22.39
C PRO A 308 -4.48 49.38 -23.55
N THR A 309 -5.75 49.11 -23.84
CA THR A 309 -6.47 49.87 -24.84
C THR A 309 -6.54 51.31 -24.33
N SER A 310 -5.74 52.17 -24.91
CA SER A 310 -5.81 53.62 -24.65
C SER A 310 -7.13 54.14 -25.17
N ARG A 311 -7.99 54.61 -24.28
CA ARG A 311 -9.12 55.45 -24.60
C ARG A 311 -8.71 56.90 -24.48
#